data_31f38f2fba6399c5b73cd7395fc61c65
#
_entry.id   31f38f2fba6399c5b73cd7395fc61c65
#
_cell.length_a   1.000
_cell.length_b   1.000
_cell.length_c   1.000
_cell.angle_alpha   90.00
_cell.angle_beta   90.00
_cell.angle_gamma   90.00
#
_symmetry.space_group_name_H-M   'P 1'
#
loop_
_entity.id
_entity.type
_entity.pdbx_description
1 polymer ?
#
loop_
_entity_poly.entity_id
_entity_poly.type
_entity_poly.pdbx_seq_one_letter_code
_entity_poly.pdbx_strand_id
1 'polypeptide(L)'
;MTASGVPTAGRVTKEWAAEFPGFDAWKSLHLLRRIGPVVQGICLDRTTGDDGYLPTVHVHALTREFPVVSLMLGQRSARPSGMPDPVLFARHERDFAHAVGALREQSRLPLDELPSIDEIVRQYHAEARRRLEKGHGAAVPEMEDSVLVAAAAGRDELAGEGLVLARELSASWPKSSMPFDWPGSDAWLDGLAVRAGDRESLLSVVRGQAIAHKLGKIRDHLAPDGVRHDRLA
;
A
#
# COMPACT_ATOMS: atom_id res chain seq x y z
N MET A 1 -35.73 -16.57 15.52
CA MET A 1 -34.32 -16.73 15.09
C MET A 1 -34.31 -16.69 13.58
N THR A 2 -34.01 -15.51 12.99
CA THR A 2 -33.85 -15.36 11.54
C THR A 2 -32.58 -16.11 11.15
N ALA A 3 -32.67 -17.06 10.22
CA ALA A 3 -31.51 -17.71 9.63
C ALA A 3 -30.66 -16.62 8.96
N SER A 4 -29.57 -16.23 9.62
CA SER A 4 -28.61 -15.29 9.04
C SER A 4 -27.92 -16.04 7.89
N GLY A 5 -28.30 -15.71 6.66
CA GLY A 5 -27.66 -16.28 5.47
C GLY A 5 -26.20 -15.81 5.39
N VAL A 6 -25.35 -16.60 4.70
CA VAL A 6 -23.95 -16.24 4.44
C VAL A 6 -23.88 -14.82 3.86
N PRO A 7 -23.10 -13.88 4.45
CA PRO A 7 -23.07 -12.50 3.99
C PRO A 7 -22.48 -12.39 2.60
N THR A 8 -23.06 -11.50 1.80
CA THR A 8 -22.50 -11.18 0.48
C THR A 8 -21.22 -10.36 0.63
N ALA A 9 -20.33 -10.42 -0.37
CA ALA A 9 -19.13 -9.59 -0.41
C ALA A 9 -19.41 -8.08 -0.25
N GLY A 10 -20.54 -7.60 -0.79
CA GLY A 10 -20.97 -6.21 -0.64
C GLY A 10 -21.38 -5.87 0.81
N ARG A 11 -22.03 -6.79 1.53
CA ARG A 11 -22.32 -6.62 2.97
C ARG A 11 -21.04 -6.55 3.78
N VAL A 12 -20.14 -7.51 3.58
CA VAL A 12 -18.81 -7.54 4.24
C VAL A 12 -18.04 -6.24 3.99
N THR A 13 -18.00 -5.75 2.74
CA THR A 13 -17.33 -4.48 2.41
C THR A 13 -17.89 -3.31 3.21
N LYS A 14 -19.23 -3.23 3.35
CA LYS A 14 -19.88 -2.15 4.10
C LYS A 14 -19.59 -2.22 5.59
N GLU A 15 -19.56 -3.43 6.17
CA GLU A 15 -19.27 -3.64 7.58
C GLU A 15 -17.80 -3.26 7.90
N TRP A 16 -16.85 -3.65 7.04
CA TRP A 16 -15.46 -3.21 7.16
C TRP A 16 -15.31 -1.69 6.98
N ALA A 17 -16.02 -1.07 6.04
CA ALA A 17 -15.98 0.38 5.84
C ALA A 17 -16.54 1.15 7.05
N ALA A 18 -17.51 0.60 7.77
CA ALA A 18 -18.06 1.19 8.99
C ALA A 18 -17.04 1.19 10.14
N GLU A 19 -16.19 0.18 10.23
CA GLU A 19 -15.12 0.09 11.23
C GLU A 19 -13.92 1.00 10.94
N PHE A 20 -13.72 1.36 9.67
CA PHE A 20 -12.60 2.20 9.23
C PHE A 20 -13.10 3.42 8.45
N PRO A 21 -13.71 4.43 9.13
CA PRO A 21 -14.37 5.57 8.47
C PRO A 21 -13.40 6.50 7.70
N GLY A 22 -12.09 6.34 7.89
CA GLY A 22 -11.05 7.02 7.10
C GLY A 22 -10.82 6.40 5.72
N PHE A 23 -11.45 5.25 5.42
CA PHE A 23 -11.31 4.54 4.14
C PHE A 23 -12.63 4.55 3.37
N ASP A 24 -12.54 4.69 2.06
CA ASP A 24 -13.67 4.60 1.15
C ASP A 24 -13.74 3.21 0.51
N ALA A 25 -14.94 2.69 0.28
CA ALA A 25 -15.13 1.45 -0.48
C ALA A 25 -14.78 1.68 -1.96
N TRP A 26 -13.61 1.19 -2.40
CA TRP A 26 -13.16 1.30 -3.79
C TRP A 26 -13.78 0.26 -4.69
N LYS A 27 -13.71 -0.99 -4.28
CA LYS A 27 -14.32 -2.16 -4.94
C LYS A 27 -14.88 -3.09 -3.88
N SER A 28 -15.62 -4.12 -4.33
CA SER A 28 -16.03 -5.20 -3.43
C SER A 28 -14.81 -5.81 -2.76
N LEU A 29 -14.86 -5.95 -1.43
CA LEU A 29 -13.79 -6.48 -0.58
C LEU A 29 -12.48 -5.65 -0.60
N HIS A 30 -12.55 -4.36 -0.98
CA HIS A 30 -11.36 -3.53 -1.01
C HIS A 30 -11.69 -2.08 -0.63
N LEU A 31 -11.09 -1.61 0.45
CA LEU A 31 -11.19 -0.25 0.96
C LEU A 31 -9.87 0.49 0.68
N LEU A 32 -9.96 1.75 0.30
CA LEU A 32 -8.79 2.60 0.07
C LEU A 32 -8.97 3.96 0.75
N ARG A 33 -7.86 4.57 1.16
CA ARG A 33 -7.74 6.01 1.39
C ARG A 33 -6.53 6.54 0.66
N ARG A 34 -6.63 7.74 0.11
CA ARG A 34 -5.53 8.37 -0.60
C ARG A 34 -4.82 9.37 0.30
N ILE A 35 -3.50 9.40 0.23
CA ILE A 35 -2.61 10.27 0.99
C ILE A 35 -1.61 10.87 -0.01
N GLY A 36 -2.07 11.86 -0.77
CA GLY A 36 -1.30 12.48 -1.85
C GLY A 36 -0.80 11.47 -2.90
N PRO A 37 0.53 11.19 -2.94
CA PRO A 37 1.13 10.30 -3.94
C PRO A 37 0.98 8.81 -3.63
N VAL A 38 0.27 8.42 -2.57
CA VAL A 38 0.05 7.01 -2.21
C VAL A 38 -1.41 6.72 -1.90
N VAL A 39 -1.80 5.45 -1.99
CA VAL A 39 -3.01 4.92 -1.37
C VAL A 39 -2.64 3.89 -0.33
N GLN A 40 -3.29 3.95 0.83
CA GLN A 40 -3.29 2.89 1.82
C GLN A 40 -4.59 2.11 1.68
N GLY A 41 -4.53 0.79 1.78
CA GLY A 41 -5.69 -0.06 1.57
C GLY A 41 -5.86 -1.16 2.58
N ILE A 42 -7.11 -1.62 2.69
CA ILE A 42 -7.52 -2.85 3.36
C ILE A 42 -8.14 -3.73 2.29
N CYS A 43 -7.41 -4.76 1.86
CA CYS A 43 -7.89 -5.76 0.92
C CYS A 43 -8.36 -6.98 1.71
N LEU A 44 -9.55 -7.45 1.41
CA LEU A 44 -10.11 -8.69 1.95
C LEU A 44 -9.91 -9.78 0.89
N ASP A 45 -8.66 -10.29 0.81
CA ASP A 45 -8.26 -11.27 -0.19
C ASP A 45 -9.06 -12.55 -0.06
N ARG A 46 -9.74 -12.98 -1.12
CA ARG A 46 -10.50 -14.22 -1.11
C ARG A 46 -9.58 -15.43 -0.88
N THR A 47 -10.05 -16.35 -0.06
CA THR A 47 -9.39 -17.65 0.11
C THR A 47 -9.48 -18.48 -1.18
N THR A 48 -8.58 -19.45 -1.35
CA THR A 48 -8.54 -20.30 -2.55
C THR A 48 -9.86 -21.04 -2.81
N GLY A 49 -10.61 -21.37 -1.73
CA GLY A 49 -11.92 -22.00 -1.84
C GLY A 49 -13.10 -21.04 -2.03
N ASP A 50 -12.83 -19.73 -2.11
CA ASP A 50 -13.83 -18.67 -2.22
C ASP A 50 -14.88 -18.66 -1.08
N ASP A 51 -14.58 -19.35 0.01
CA ASP A 51 -15.45 -19.55 1.19
C ASP A 51 -15.18 -18.53 2.30
N GLY A 52 -14.16 -17.68 2.14
CA GLY A 52 -13.74 -16.70 3.12
C GLY A 52 -12.86 -15.61 2.52
N TYR A 53 -12.26 -14.82 3.40
CA TYR A 53 -11.32 -13.77 3.03
C TYR A 53 -10.23 -13.61 4.09
N LEU A 54 -9.08 -13.09 3.68
CA LEU A 54 -7.94 -12.80 4.52
C LEU A 54 -7.71 -11.30 4.55
N PRO A 55 -7.93 -10.62 5.69
CA PRO A 55 -7.67 -9.19 5.81
C PRO A 55 -6.19 -8.89 5.60
N THR A 56 -5.90 -7.96 4.70
CA THR A 56 -4.55 -7.57 4.30
C THR A 56 -4.49 -6.04 4.22
N VAL A 57 -3.64 -5.42 5.02
CA VAL A 57 -3.30 -3.99 4.85
C VAL A 57 -2.20 -3.87 3.82
N HIS A 58 -2.21 -2.79 3.05
CA HIS A 58 -1.19 -2.54 2.03
C HIS A 58 -1.01 -1.06 1.75
N VAL A 59 0.06 -0.73 1.04
CA VAL A 59 0.30 0.58 0.44
C VAL A 59 0.55 0.39 -1.05
N HIS A 60 0.14 1.34 -1.87
CA HIS A 60 0.47 1.42 -3.29
C HIS A 60 0.90 2.84 -3.62
N ALA A 61 2.12 2.99 -4.15
CA ALA A 61 2.64 4.26 -4.62
C ALA A 61 2.08 4.58 -6.01
N LEU A 62 1.61 5.82 -6.19
CA LEU A 62 1.11 6.33 -7.47
C LEU A 62 2.21 7.00 -8.32
N THR A 63 3.46 6.93 -7.87
CA THR A 63 4.62 7.60 -8.47
C THR A 63 5.27 6.84 -9.62
N ARG A 64 4.76 5.66 -9.92
CA ARG A 64 5.17 4.81 -11.07
C ARG A 64 3.94 4.27 -11.78
N GLU A 65 4.05 4.08 -13.08
CA GLU A 65 3.00 3.39 -13.84
C GLU A 65 2.93 1.93 -13.41
N PHE A 66 1.76 1.51 -12.96
CA PHE A 66 1.49 0.14 -12.58
C PHE A 66 0.05 -0.25 -12.95
N PRO A 67 -0.18 -1.41 -13.57
CA PRO A 67 -1.48 -1.75 -14.15
C PRO A 67 -2.56 -2.06 -13.11
N VAL A 68 -2.18 -2.33 -11.87
CA VAL A 68 -3.09 -2.68 -10.76
C VAL A 68 -2.67 -1.99 -9.48
N VAL A 69 -3.59 -1.82 -8.54
CA VAL A 69 -3.22 -1.41 -7.16
C VAL A 69 -2.43 -2.56 -6.54
N SER A 70 -1.13 -2.34 -6.31
CA SER A 70 -0.23 -3.34 -5.74
C SER A 70 -0.45 -3.47 -4.23
N LEU A 71 -0.09 -4.63 -3.68
CA LEU A 71 -0.10 -4.88 -2.24
C LEU A 71 1.30 -4.68 -1.63
N MET A 72 1.99 -3.59 -1.98
CA MET A 72 3.28 -3.26 -1.39
C MET A 72 3.14 -2.99 0.10
N LEU A 73 4.18 -3.27 0.86
CA LEU A 73 4.16 -3.29 2.32
C LEU A 73 3.04 -4.18 2.89
N GLY A 74 2.57 -5.14 2.09
CA GLY A 74 1.43 -6.00 2.40
C GLY A 74 1.63 -6.76 3.71
N GLN A 75 0.65 -6.64 4.59
CA GLN A 75 0.64 -7.35 5.86
C GLN A 75 -0.71 -8.04 6.03
N ARG A 76 -0.68 -9.35 5.98
CA ARG A 76 -1.84 -10.21 6.20
C ARG A 76 -2.10 -10.37 7.68
N SER A 77 -3.37 -10.39 8.06
CA SER A 77 -3.76 -10.79 9.40
C SER A 77 -3.26 -12.20 9.69
N ALA A 78 -2.64 -12.38 10.83
CA ALA A 78 -2.03 -13.64 11.24
C ALA A 78 -2.36 -14.00 12.69
N ARG A 79 -2.45 -15.28 12.96
CA ARG A 79 -2.54 -15.84 14.33
C ARG A 79 -1.22 -15.63 15.07
N PRO A 80 -1.21 -15.78 16.41
CA PRO A 80 0.03 -15.75 17.18
C PRO A 80 1.09 -16.75 16.71
N SER A 81 0.67 -17.83 16.07
CA SER A 81 1.56 -18.82 15.43
C SER A 81 2.25 -18.34 14.15
N GLY A 82 1.90 -17.14 13.64
CA GLY A 82 2.37 -16.62 12.36
C GLY A 82 1.61 -17.15 11.13
N MET A 83 0.68 -18.09 11.32
CA MET A 83 -0.16 -18.59 10.23
C MET A 83 -1.24 -17.57 9.85
N PRO A 84 -1.62 -17.47 8.55
CA PRO A 84 -2.73 -16.63 8.12
C PRO A 84 -4.01 -16.90 8.93
N ASP A 85 -4.76 -15.85 9.23
CA ASP A 85 -6.02 -15.92 9.97
C ASP A 85 -7.22 -15.51 9.09
N PRO A 86 -7.72 -16.41 8.22
CA PRO A 86 -8.83 -16.12 7.35
C PRO A 86 -10.16 -16.09 8.11
N VAL A 87 -11.05 -15.21 7.68
CA VAL A 87 -12.45 -15.14 8.13
C VAL A 87 -13.33 -15.87 7.13
N LEU A 88 -13.95 -16.96 7.53
CA LEU A 88 -14.92 -17.65 6.68
C LEU A 88 -16.22 -16.85 6.57
N PHE A 89 -16.80 -16.73 5.38
CA PHE A 89 -18.08 -16.02 5.21
C PHE A 89 -19.18 -16.59 6.10
N ALA A 90 -19.25 -17.92 6.24
CA ALA A 90 -20.22 -18.57 7.13
C ALA A 90 -20.01 -18.27 8.63
N ARG A 91 -18.85 -17.72 9.01
CA ARG A 91 -18.50 -17.36 10.39
C ARG A 91 -18.26 -15.88 10.58
N HIS A 92 -18.53 -15.08 9.55
CA HIS A 92 -18.23 -13.65 9.53
C HIS A 92 -18.77 -12.92 10.77
N GLU A 93 -20.04 -13.09 11.10
CA GLU A 93 -20.65 -12.40 12.25
C GLU A 93 -19.97 -12.74 13.58
N ARG A 94 -19.46 -13.97 13.72
CA ARG A 94 -18.78 -14.41 14.92
C ARG A 94 -17.34 -13.89 14.99
N ASP A 95 -16.64 -13.93 13.88
CA ASP A 95 -15.18 -13.72 13.83
C ASP A 95 -14.80 -12.27 13.44
N PHE A 96 -15.75 -11.46 12.96
CA PHE A 96 -15.54 -10.13 12.41
C PHE A 96 -14.85 -9.17 13.40
N ALA A 97 -15.40 -9.02 14.61
CA ALA A 97 -14.84 -8.09 15.60
C ALA A 97 -13.40 -8.46 15.98
N HIS A 98 -13.10 -9.77 16.10
CA HIS A 98 -11.75 -10.25 16.34
C HIS A 98 -10.82 -9.91 15.17
N ALA A 99 -11.25 -10.14 13.92
CA ALA A 99 -10.45 -9.85 12.74
C ALA A 99 -10.12 -8.36 12.60
N VAL A 100 -11.09 -7.48 12.89
CA VAL A 100 -10.90 -6.02 12.91
C VAL A 100 -9.88 -5.62 13.97
N GLY A 101 -10.02 -6.13 15.20
CA GLY A 101 -9.08 -5.87 16.29
C GLY A 101 -7.67 -6.35 15.96
N ALA A 102 -7.54 -7.58 15.47
CA ALA A 102 -6.25 -8.16 15.06
C ALA A 102 -5.57 -7.34 13.94
N LEU A 103 -6.35 -6.87 12.95
CA LEU A 103 -5.80 -6.06 11.88
C LEU A 103 -5.28 -4.70 12.38
N ARG A 104 -6.02 -4.04 13.31
CA ARG A 104 -5.58 -2.79 13.95
C ARG A 104 -4.28 -2.98 14.73
N GLU A 105 -4.22 -4.01 15.55
CA GLU A 105 -3.06 -4.29 16.39
C GLU A 105 -1.81 -4.67 15.59
N GLN A 106 -1.99 -5.45 14.52
CA GLN A 106 -0.87 -5.95 13.73
C GLN A 106 -0.38 -4.98 12.67
N SER A 107 -1.19 -3.99 12.27
CA SER A 107 -0.82 -3.04 11.22
C SER A 107 0.36 -2.17 11.62
N ARG A 108 1.38 -2.12 10.75
CA ARG A 108 2.59 -1.29 10.95
C ARG A 108 2.34 0.20 10.73
N LEU A 109 1.33 0.53 9.95
CA LEU A 109 0.86 1.89 9.74
C LEU A 109 -0.50 2.04 10.42
N PRO A 110 -0.78 3.17 11.07
CA PRO A 110 -2.07 3.38 11.72
C PRO A 110 -3.23 3.23 10.73
N LEU A 111 -4.34 2.65 11.18
CA LEU A 111 -5.56 2.49 10.38
C LEU A 111 -6.65 3.49 10.81
N ASP A 112 -6.73 3.82 12.08
CA ASP A 112 -7.72 4.75 12.64
C ASP A 112 -7.28 6.22 12.46
N GLU A 113 -5.97 6.46 12.42
CA GLU A 113 -5.37 7.77 12.17
C GLU A 113 -4.72 7.81 10.77
N LEU A 114 -4.52 9.00 10.25
CA LEU A 114 -3.86 9.19 8.96
C LEU A 114 -2.33 9.11 9.16
N PRO A 115 -1.63 8.14 8.55
CA PRO A 115 -0.18 8.13 8.60
C PRO A 115 0.40 9.31 7.81
N SER A 116 1.47 9.87 8.31
CA SER A 116 2.26 10.86 7.59
C SER A 116 3.04 10.21 6.42
N ILE A 117 3.43 11.02 5.44
CA ILE A 117 4.33 10.55 4.37
C ILE A 117 5.65 10.02 4.94
N ASP A 118 6.17 10.65 6.00
CA ASP A 118 7.40 10.23 6.66
C ASP A 118 7.29 8.82 7.26
N GLU A 119 6.15 8.50 7.90
CA GLU A 119 5.91 7.15 8.43
C GLU A 119 5.82 6.12 7.32
N ILE A 120 5.13 6.44 6.22
CA ILE A 120 5.01 5.55 5.06
C ILE A 120 6.40 5.28 4.45
N VAL A 121 7.21 6.32 4.23
CA VAL A 121 8.56 6.18 3.68
C VAL A 121 9.46 5.36 4.60
N ARG A 122 9.40 5.60 5.92
CA ARG A 122 10.15 4.79 6.89
C ARG A 122 9.73 3.31 6.87
N GLN A 123 8.46 3.01 6.60
CA GLN A 123 8.02 1.61 6.45
C GLN A 123 8.59 0.97 5.18
N TYR A 124 8.72 1.69 4.05
CA TYR A 124 9.44 1.20 2.88
C TYR A 124 10.90 0.91 3.19
N HIS A 125 11.59 1.82 3.91
CA HIS A 125 12.99 1.61 4.35
C HIS A 125 13.13 0.39 5.26
N ALA A 126 12.23 0.23 6.23
CA ALA A 126 12.24 -0.92 7.13
C ALA A 126 11.97 -2.24 6.39
N GLU A 127 11.06 -2.22 5.39
CA GLU A 127 10.80 -3.41 4.57
C GLU A 127 12.01 -3.78 3.72
N ALA A 128 12.66 -2.79 3.09
CA ALA A 128 13.84 -3.03 2.27
C ALA A 128 14.98 -3.67 3.08
N ARG A 129 15.26 -3.17 4.30
CA ARG A 129 16.23 -3.78 5.21
C ARG A 129 15.87 -5.20 5.61
N ARG A 130 14.60 -5.41 6.01
CA ARG A 130 14.10 -6.73 6.41
C ARG A 130 14.18 -7.77 5.28
N ARG A 131 13.90 -7.36 4.03
CA ARG A 131 14.07 -8.25 2.87
C ARG A 131 15.51 -8.69 2.71
N LEU A 132 16.46 -7.76 2.84
CA LEU A 132 17.89 -8.07 2.77
C LEU A 132 18.30 -9.02 3.91
N GLU A 133 17.93 -8.72 5.16
CA GLU A 133 18.22 -9.55 6.33
C GLU A 133 17.69 -10.99 6.19
N LYS A 134 16.50 -11.14 5.58
CA LYS A 134 15.88 -12.46 5.34
C LYS A 134 16.33 -13.14 4.05
N GLY A 135 17.21 -12.51 3.27
CA GLY A 135 17.65 -13.05 1.99
C GLY A 135 16.55 -13.10 0.92
N HIS A 136 15.51 -12.24 1.01
CA HIS A 136 14.37 -12.22 0.08
C HIS A 136 14.67 -11.47 -1.23
N GLY A 137 15.94 -11.25 -1.56
CA GLY A 137 16.36 -10.59 -2.80
C GLY A 137 16.35 -9.06 -2.74
N ALA A 138 16.57 -8.45 -3.90
CA ALA A 138 16.67 -6.99 -4.03
C ALA A 138 15.34 -6.30 -3.77
N ALA A 139 15.38 -5.22 -2.99
CA ALA A 139 14.22 -4.40 -2.64
C ALA A 139 14.08 -3.19 -3.58
N VAL A 140 14.26 -3.40 -4.90
CA VAL A 140 14.22 -2.32 -5.89
C VAL A 140 12.90 -1.55 -5.84
N PRO A 141 11.71 -2.19 -5.89
CA PRO A 141 10.44 -1.47 -5.85
C PRO A 141 10.23 -0.67 -4.57
N GLU A 142 10.61 -1.22 -3.42
CA GLU A 142 10.49 -0.58 -2.12
C GLU A 142 11.34 0.70 -2.05
N MET A 143 12.57 0.63 -2.58
CA MET A 143 13.47 1.79 -2.58
C MET A 143 13.01 2.86 -3.59
N GLU A 144 12.57 2.46 -4.80
CA GLU A 144 12.01 3.40 -5.75
C GLU A 144 10.77 4.12 -5.19
N ASP A 145 9.83 3.36 -4.61
CA ASP A 145 8.61 3.92 -4.03
C ASP A 145 8.94 4.87 -2.87
N SER A 146 9.89 4.53 -2.00
CA SER A 146 10.28 5.40 -0.89
C SER A 146 10.80 6.76 -1.35
N VAL A 147 11.71 6.77 -2.32
CA VAL A 147 12.34 7.98 -2.85
C VAL A 147 11.32 8.82 -3.63
N LEU A 148 10.57 8.20 -4.55
CA LEU A 148 9.65 8.93 -5.42
C LEU A 148 8.42 9.44 -4.67
N VAL A 149 7.93 8.72 -3.66
CA VAL A 149 6.84 9.18 -2.79
C VAL A 149 7.27 10.39 -1.97
N ALA A 150 8.47 10.35 -1.37
CA ALA A 150 9.02 11.48 -0.63
C ALA A 150 9.16 12.72 -1.54
N ALA A 151 9.77 12.57 -2.72
CA ALA A 151 9.96 13.64 -3.69
C ALA A 151 8.62 14.24 -4.20
N ALA A 152 7.66 13.40 -4.58
CA ALA A 152 6.33 13.84 -5.00
C ALA A 152 5.59 14.62 -3.91
N ALA A 153 5.79 14.26 -2.65
CA ALA A 153 5.22 14.94 -1.48
C ALA A 153 6.01 16.22 -1.08
N GLY A 154 7.12 16.55 -1.75
CA GLY A 154 7.97 17.71 -1.43
C GLY A 154 8.79 17.52 -0.16
N ARG A 155 9.15 16.26 0.16
CA ARG A 155 9.99 15.87 1.28
C ARG A 155 11.42 15.59 0.79
N ASP A 156 12.09 16.63 0.29
CA ASP A 156 13.37 16.50 -0.45
C ASP A 156 14.48 15.89 0.41
N GLU A 157 14.56 16.26 1.69
CA GLU A 157 15.53 15.66 2.62
C GLU A 157 15.30 14.14 2.77
N LEU A 158 14.05 13.75 2.94
CA LEU A 158 13.67 12.34 3.08
C LEU A 158 13.90 11.54 1.79
N ALA A 159 13.71 12.17 0.61
CA ALA A 159 14.08 11.58 -0.68
C ALA A 159 15.61 11.38 -0.78
N GLY A 160 16.39 12.34 -0.31
CA GLY A 160 17.84 12.25 -0.22
C GLY A 160 18.32 11.10 0.70
N GLU A 161 17.72 10.98 1.89
CA GLU A 161 17.98 9.85 2.80
C GLU A 161 17.66 8.50 2.13
N GLY A 162 16.56 8.44 1.38
CA GLY A 162 16.17 7.26 0.61
C GLY A 162 17.21 6.89 -0.46
N LEU A 163 17.76 7.86 -1.19
CA LEU A 163 18.84 7.63 -2.17
C LEU A 163 20.12 7.11 -1.52
N VAL A 164 20.49 7.65 -0.35
CA VAL A 164 21.65 7.15 0.42
C VAL A 164 21.43 5.71 0.82
N LEU A 165 20.28 5.39 1.40
CA LEU A 165 19.93 4.03 1.78
C LEU A 165 19.88 3.07 0.59
N ALA A 166 19.32 3.51 -0.55
CA ALA A 166 19.29 2.72 -1.78
C ALA A 166 20.69 2.35 -2.26
N ARG A 167 21.66 3.27 -2.16
CA ARG A 167 23.07 3.03 -2.47
C ARG A 167 23.68 2.00 -1.53
N GLU A 168 23.46 2.13 -0.23
CA GLU A 168 23.98 1.20 0.77
C GLU A 168 23.44 -0.22 0.54
N LEU A 169 22.12 -0.36 0.38
CA LEU A 169 21.50 -1.67 0.22
C LEU A 169 21.87 -2.33 -1.11
N SER A 170 21.88 -1.56 -2.21
CA SER A 170 22.16 -2.10 -3.55
C SER A 170 23.57 -2.68 -3.69
N ALA A 171 24.53 -2.21 -2.91
CA ALA A 171 25.87 -2.76 -2.85
C ALA A 171 25.90 -4.23 -2.35
N SER A 172 24.88 -4.64 -1.59
CA SER A 172 24.77 -5.97 -0.98
C SER A 172 23.76 -6.89 -1.69
N TRP A 173 23.06 -6.41 -2.72
CA TRP A 173 22.04 -7.21 -3.39
C TRP A 173 22.64 -8.37 -4.18
N PRO A 174 22.10 -9.59 -4.04
CA PRO A 174 22.57 -10.74 -4.80
C PRO A 174 22.33 -10.53 -6.31
N LYS A 175 23.33 -10.74 -7.13
CA LYS A 175 23.21 -10.61 -8.60
C LYS A 175 22.08 -11.48 -9.18
N SER A 176 21.85 -12.64 -8.57
CA SER A 176 20.77 -13.57 -8.98
C SER A 176 19.36 -13.06 -8.70
N SER A 177 19.19 -12.02 -7.90
CA SER A 177 17.89 -11.41 -7.58
C SER A 177 17.61 -10.12 -8.35
N MET A 178 18.53 -9.71 -9.25
CA MET A 178 18.36 -8.53 -10.08
C MET A 178 17.43 -8.82 -11.25
N PRO A 179 16.62 -7.82 -11.69
CA PRO A 179 15.90 -7.91 -12.96
C PRO A 179 16.82 -8.26 -14.12
N PHE A 180 16.29 -8.93 -15.14
CA PHE A 180 17.08 -9.35 -16.32
C PHE A 180 17.70 -8.14 -17.05
N ASP A 181 17.03 -7.01 -17.07
CA ASP A 181 17.42 -5.74 -17.69
C ASP A 181 18.08 -4.77 -16.70
N TRP A 182 18.64 -5.28 -15.60
CA TRP A 182 19.26 -4.45 -14.56
C TRP A 182 20.45 -3.63 -15.11
N PRO A 183 20.37 -2.29 -15.08
CA PRO A 183 21.40 -1.43 -15.68
C PRO A 183 22.66 -1.31 -14.82
N GLY A 184 22.67 -1.89 -13.63
CA GLY A 184 23.67 -1.68 -12.60
C GLY A 184 23.24 -0.64 -11.55
N SER A 185 23.80 -0.76 -10.35
CA SER A 185 23.39 0.08 -9.20
C SER A 185 23.60 1.57 -9.45
N ASP A 186 24.74 1.97 -10.04
CA ASP A 186 25.03 3.38 -10.29
C ASP A 186 24.07 3.99 -11.30
N ALA A 187 23.85 3.35 -12.44
CA ALA A 187 22.93 3.82 -13.48
C ALA A 187 21.47 3.85 -12.98
N TRP A 188 21.08 2.87 -12.15
CA TRP A 188 19.77 2.85 -11.53
C TRP A 188 19.60 4.00 -10.54
N LEU A 189 20.60 4.26 -9.66
CA LEU A 189 20.59 5.36 -8.70
C LEU A 189 20.54 6.72 -9.38
N ASP A 190 21.34 6.91 -10.44
CA ASP A 190 21.32 8.14 -11.22
C ASP A 190 19.95 8.39 -11.87
N GLY A 191 19.36 7.35 -12.47
CA GLY A 191 18.02 7.42 -13.03
C GLY A 191 16.94 7.71 -11.97
N LEU A 192 17.07 7.14 -10.77
CA LEU A 192 16.17 7.37 -9.65
C LEU A 192 16.29 8.82 -9.14
N ALA A 193 17.51 9.33 -9.00
CA ALA A 193 17.77 10.72 -8.60
C ALA A 193 17.21 11.73 -9.60
N VAL A 194 17.38 11.47 -10.91
CA VAL A 194 16.80 12.32 -11.98
C VAL A 194 15.26 12.35 -11.87
N ARG A 195 14.62 11.19 -11.70
CA ARG A 195 13.15 11.13 -11.54
C ARG A 195 12.69 11.84 -10.26
N ALA A 196 13.41 11.70 -9.16
CA ALA A 196 13.09 12.36 -7.90
C ALA A 196 13.24 13.89 -7.99
N GLY A 197 14.19 14.38 -8.80
CA GLY A 197 14.39 15.82 -9.06
C GLY A 197 13.31 16.47 -9.92
N ASP A 198 12.52 15.70 -10.66
CA ASP A 198 11.44 16.21 -11.52
C ASP A 198 10.07 16.00 -10.85
N ARG A 199 9.78 16.84 -9.85
CA ARG A 199 8.53 16.77 -9.09
C ARG A 199 7.29 16.99 -9.97
N GLU A 200 7.37 17.85 -10.99
CA GLU A 200 6.22 18.11 -11.87
C GLU A 200 5.84 16.87 -12.67
N SER A 201 6.81 16.20 -13.25
CA SER A 201 6.63 14.89 -13.92
C SER A 201 6.06 13.84 -12.96
N LEU A 202 6.60 13.74 -11.75
CA LEU A 202 6.08 12.80 -10.74
C LEU A 202 4.61 13.07 -10.41
N LEU A 203 4.22 14.32 -10.20
CA LEU A 203 2.83 14.68 -9.94
C LEU A 203 1.93 14.41 -11.15
N SER A 204 2.46 14.51 -12.37
CA SER A 204 1.73 14.10 -13.58
C SER A 204 1.46 12.59 -13.58
N VAL A 205 2.46 11.77 -13.26
CA VAL A 205 2.30 10.32 -13.11
C VAL A 205 1.28 10.00 -12.02
N VAL A 206 1.37 10.65 -10.85
CA VAL A 206 0.40 10.46 -9.74
C VAL A 206 -1.04 10.73 -10.20
N ARG A 207 -1.27 11.81 -10.95
CA ARG A 207 -2.60 12.11 -11.51
C ARG A 207 -3.04 11.05 -12.51
N GLY A 208 -2.16 10.63 -13.43
CA GLY A 208 -2.43 9.57 -14.40
C GLY A 208 -2.80 8.25 -13.74
N GLN A 209 -2.05 7.84 -12.72
CA GLN A 209 -2.33 6.62 -11.96
C GLN A 209 -3.66 6.72 -11.16
N ALA A 210 -3.96 7.88 -10.58
CA ALA A 210 -5.23 8.08 -9.89
C ALA A 210 -6.43 7.91 -10.84
N ILE A 211 -6.30 8.38 -12.09
CA ILE A 211 -7.32 8.17 -13.15
C ILE A 211 -7.38 6.70 -13.57
N ALA A 212 -6.24 6.09 -13.89
CA ALA A 212 -6.16 4.70 -14.34
C ALA A 212 -6.77 3.72 -13.32
N HIS A 213 -6.55 3.97 -12.03
CA HIS A 213 -7.10 3.18 -10.93
C HIS A 213 -8.51 3.60 -10.51
N LYS A 214 -9.14 4.59 -11.19
CA LYS A 214 -10.48 5.09 -10.87
C LYS A 214 -10.62 5.56 -9.42
N LEU A 215 -9.63 6.31 -8.94
CA LEU A 215 -9.59 6.81 -7.57
C LEU A 215 -10.40 8.10 -7.36
N GLY A 216 -11.14 8.58 -8.33
CA GLY A 216 -11.94 9.82 -8.21
C GLY A 216 -12.98 9.81 -7.09
N LYS A 217 -13.40 8.61 -6.63
CA LYS A 217 -14.29 8.46 -5.48
C LYS A 217 -13.57 8.41 -4.13
N ILE A 218 -12.24 8.22 -4.15
CA ILE A 218 -11.42 8.07 -2.95
C ILE A 218 -10.95 9.46 -2.55
N ARG A 219 -11.29 9.87 -1.34
CA ARG A 219 -10.87 11.16 -0.81
C ARG A 219 -9.35 11.21 -0.66
N ASP A 220 -8.75 12.28 -1.20
CA ASP A 220 -7.34 12.59 -0.95
C ASP A 220 -7.22 13.42 0.34
N HIS A 221 -6.65 12.84 1.37
CA HIS A 221 -6.53 13.44 2.69
C HIS A 221 -5.43 14.51 2.78
N LEU A 222 -4.56 14.65 1.76
CA LEU A 222 -3.58 15.72 1.68
C LEU A 222 -3.99 16.85 0.72
N ALA A 223 -5.09 16.68 -0.01
CA ALA A 223 -5.63 17.77 -0.81
C ALA A 223 -6.18 18.86 0.10
N PRO A 224 -5.97 20.17 -0.21
CA PRO A 224 -6.63 21.25 0.49
C PRO A 224 -8.15 21.04 0.49
N ASP A 225 -8.82 21.28 1.62
CA ASP A 225 -10.26 21.16 1.75
C ASP A 225 -10.96 21.92 0.61
N GLY A 226 -11.70 21.23 -0.23
CA GLY A 226 -12.52 21.80 -1.32
C GLY A 226 -12.22 21.31 -2.73
N VAL A 227 -11.14 20.62 -2.99
CA VAL A 227 -10.87 20.02 -4.32
C VAL A 227 -11.44 18.61 -4.39
N ARG A 228 -12.76 18.50 -4.55
CA ARG A 228 -13.36 17.28 -5.10
C ARG A 228 -12.99 17.23 -6.58
N HIS A 229 -12.28 16.19 -7.00
CA HIS A 229 -11.97 15.94 -8.42
C HIS A 229 -13.23 15.43 -9.17
N ASP A 230 -14.41 16.06 -8.97
CA ASP A 230 -15.66 15.72 -9.64
C ASP A 230 -15.73 16.12 -11.12
N ARG A 231 -14.59 16.55 -11.73
CA ARG A 231 -14.57 16.96 -13.14
C ARG A 231 -13.38 16.36 -13.88
N LEU A 232 -13.37 15.05 -14.07
CA LEU A 232 -12.65 14.43 -15.18
C LEU A 232 -13.61 13.40 -15.79
N ALA A 233 -14.54 13.89 -16.61
CA ALA A 233 -15.31 13.11 -17.56
C ALA A 233 -14.46 12.83 -18.79
#